data_7c443f9de55894fcf6b92b31b5f8ce28
#
_entry.id   7c443f9de55894fcf6b92b31b5f8ce28
#
_cell.length_a   1.000
_cell.length_b   1.000
_cell.length_c   1.000
_cell.angle_alpha   90.00
_cell.angle_beta   90.00
_cell.angle_gamma   90.00
#
_symmetry.space_group_name_H-M   'P 1'
#
loop_
_entity.id
_entity.type
_entity.pdbx_description
1 polymer ?
#
loop_
_entity_poly.entity_id
_entity_poly.type
_entity_poly.pdbx_seq_one_letter_code
_entity_poly.pdbx_strand_id
1 'polypeptide(L)'
;MKRLIIKLFLSLCLWAVLPVCAQDAVHYYFRTMDIRNGLSQNTVYQILQDRKGFMWFGTKDGLNRYDGLSFRIYKKENSGLGKNFITALYEDRRGNIWIGTDGGVFIYDPVLDSFTAFDEASDNGSIIRDFVTMIGSDEDDNIWISVENQGLFCYKPDEGRLLNHLHDSGLPNVTRFWLNGNTCWLALYADNLYYTKADFETPLQPFKDAEGNEIFKNDIINWQVSGPHNCVYIASLNGLTEINQTTGKTRKLLNTYVRALQFKSDNELWVGAESGLYIYNLTNDKITHLTVPDQDDSYALSDNAIYSLYKDAEGGIWIGSYFGGIDYYPTQYATFEKYYPIIGQNSLSGKVVREFCEDEDGNLWIGTEDGGLNKFNPKTKEFSPCPLAGLHYNVHALSMDNHTLWIGTYSKGLYSLDLKTRRSRHYLMGHAENTLNDNNIYSMCRTSAGQLYIGTTTGLNLYNHETNDFTRIHKMDGIFVFNILEDSKGNIWFATYNSGIFKYNPRNNSWKNYVST
;
A
#
# COMPACT_ATOMS: atom_id res chain seq x y z
N MET A 1 57.99 -10.04 -23.59
CA MET A 1 56.82 -10.84 -23.20
C MET A 1 56.12 -10.36 -21.90
N LYS A 2 56.78 -10.20 -20.75
CA LYS A 2 56.10 -9.77 -19.51
C LYS A 2 55.36 -8.40 -19.58
N ARG A 3 55.91 -7.41 -20.31
CA ARG A 3 55.23 -6.09 -20.45
C ARG A 3 54.01 -6.10 -21.39
N LEU A 4 53.93 -7.08 -22.31
CA LEU A 4 52.76 -7.23 -23.19
C LEU A 4 51.60 -7.92 -22.49
N ILE A 5 51.90 -8.88 -21.62
CA ILE A 5 50.91 -9.62 -20.80
C ILE A 5 50.24 -8.69 -19.79
N ILE A 6 50.99 -7.78 -19.14
CA ILE A 6 50.45 -6.80 -18.19
C ILE A 6 49.53 -5.78 -18.89
N LYS A 7 49.88 -5.35 -20.15
CA LYS A 7 48.99 -4.47 -20.92
C LYS A 7 47.72 -5.16 -21.41
N LEU A 8 47.78 -6.46 -21.72
CA LEU A 8 46.61 -7.26 -22.08
C LEU A 8 45.70 -7.50 -20.86
N PHE A 9 46.29 -7.75 -19.67
CA PHE A 9 45.52 -7.93 -18.43
C PHE A 9 44.83 -6.62 -17.96
N LEU A 10 45.51 -5.47 -18.08
CA LEU A 10 44.92 -4.16 -17.81
C LEU A 10 43.84 -3.77 -18.83
N SER A 11 43.97 -4.18 -20.09
CA SER A 11 42.93 -3.97 -21.10
C SER A 11 41.70 -4.87 -20.90
N LEU A 12 41.88 -6.12 -20.43
CA LEU A 12 40.74 -6.99 -20.08
C LEU A 12 39.99 -6.54 -18.80
N CYS A 13 40.68 -5.94 -17.84
CA CYS A 13 40.04 -5.40 -16.65
C CYS A 13 39.25 -4.10 -16.91
N LEU A 14 39.56 -3.34 -17.98
CA LEU A 14 38.81 -2.14 -18.35
C LEU A 14 37.51 -2.44 -19.16
N TRP A 15 37.33 -3.67 -19.63
CA TRP A 15 36.12 -4.07 -20.38
C TRP A 15 35.11 -4.82 -19.53
N ALA A 16 35.38 -5.05 -18.23
CA ALA A 16 34.50 -5.75 -17.31
C ALA A 16 33.65 -4.81 -16.41
N VAL A 17 33.72 -3.50 -16.64
CA VAL A 17 32.72 -2.57 -16.06
C VAL A 17 31.60 -2.40 -17.09
N LEU A 18 30.84 -3.47 -17.32
CA LEU A 18 29.47 -3.31 -17.78
C LEU A 18 28.76 -2.46 -16.71
N PRO A 19 28.06 -1.38 -17.10
CA PRO A 19 27.15 -0.77 -16.16
C PRO A 19 26.19 -1.91 -15.78
N VAL A 20 26.26 -2.38 -14.54
CA VAL A 20 25.12 -3.02 -13.90
C VAL A 20 24.06 -1.92 -13.96
N CYS A 21 23.18 -1.96 -14.96
CA CYS A 21 21.92 -1.28 -14.86
C CYS A 21 21.35 -1.79 -13.52
N ALA A 22 21.42 -0.97 -12.51
CA ALA A 22 20.64 -1.17 -11.31
C ALA A 22 19.20 -1.22 -11.85
N GLN A 23 18.68 -2.44 -11.94
CA GLN A 23 17.28 -2.66 -12.21
C GLN A 23 16.61 -1.97 -11.02
N ASP A 24 15.92 -0.85 -11.26
CA ASP A 24 15.26 -0.09 -10.20
C ASP A 24 14.51 -1.10 -9.34
N ALA A 25 14.87 -1.16 -8.06
CA ALA A 25 14.24 -2.08 -7.14
C ALA A 25 12.75 -1.71 -7.10
N VAL A 26 11.88 -2.65 -7.45
CA VAL A 26 10.43 -2.43 -7.38
C VAL A 26 10.09 -2.15 -5.92
N HIS A 27 9.68 -0.93 -5.62
CA HIS A 27 9.22 -0.56 -4.30
C HIS A 27 7.73 -0.86 -4.17
N TYR A 28 7.36 -1.58 -3.11
CA TYR A 28 5.97 -1.90 -2.80
C TYR A 28 5.48 -0.93 -1.72
N TYR A 29 4.50 -0.09 -2.06
CA TYR A 29 3.92 0.89 -1.13
C TYR A 29 2.51 0.45 -0.76
N PHE A 30 2.30 0.12 0.50
CA PHE A 30 1.02 -0.30 1.04
C PHE A 30 0.28 0.88 1.69
N ARG A 31 -1.04 0.83 1.62
CA ARG A 31 -1.92 1.70 2.41
C ARG A 31 -2.56 0.84 3.50
N THR A 32 -2.19 1.11 4.73
CA THR A 32 -2.70 0.35 5.88
C THR A 32 -4.01 0.93 6.40
N MET A 33 -4.94 0.05 6.73
CA MET A 33 -6.21 0.36 7.39
C MET A 33 -6.43 -0.60 8.57
N ASP A 34 -6.68 -0.04 9.74
CA ASP A 34 -6.84 -0.79 10.99
C ASP A 34 -8.00 -0.24 11.84
N ILE A 35 -8.08 -0.63 13.10
CA ILE A 35 -9.11 -0.15 14.04
C ILE A 35 -9.15 1.39 14.17
N ARG A 36 -8.03 2.09 13.93
CA ARG A 36 -7.97 3.57 13.96
C ARG A 36 -8.69 4.19 12.76
N ASN A 37 -8.84 3.42 11.68
CA ASN A 37 -9.57 3.80 10.47
C ASN A 37 -11.03 3.31 10.48
N GLY A 38 -11.47 2.63 11.55
CA GLY A 38 -12.85 2.15 11.70
C GLY A 38 -13.07 0.67 11.41
N LEU A 39 -12.01 -0.13 11.24
CA LEU A 39 -12.12 -1.59 11.16
C LEU A 39 -12.54 -2.16 12.52
N SER A 40 -13.39 -3.19 12.55
CA SER A 40 -13.92 -3.76 13.80
C SER A 40 -12.85 -4.44 14.66
N GLN A 41 -11.84 -5.05 14.01
CA GLN A 41 -10.74 -5.76 14.65
C GLN A 41 -9.63 -6.05 13.62
N ASN A 42 -8.35 -6.05 14.04
CA ASN A 42 -7.21 -6.14 13.14
C ASN A 42 -6.93 -7.54 12.55
N THR A 43 -7.50 -8.61 13.10
CA THR A 43 -7.30 -9.94 12.52
C THR A 43 -8.30 -10.17 11.39
N VAL A 44 -7.81 -10.16 10.15
CA VAL A 44 -8.63 -10.28 8.94
C VAL A 44 -8.44 -11.65 8.31
N TYR A 45 -9.46 -12.50 8.43
CA TYR A 45 -9.43 -13.88 7.92
C TYR A 45 -9.88 -14.00 6.47
N GLN A 46 -10.85 -13.17 6.07
CA GLN A 46 -11.47 -13.25 4.75
C GLN A 46 -11.63 -11.88 4.12
N ILE A 47 -11.46 -11.83 2.81
CA ILE A 47 -11.65 -10.63 1.99
C ILE A 47 -12.47 -11.03 0.78
N LEU A 48 -13.48 -10.21 0.44
CA LEU A 48 -14.35 -10.41 -0.71
C LEU A 48 -14.69 -9.03 -1.30
N GLN A 49 -14.70 -8.89 -2.62
CA GLN A 49 -15.37 -7.78 -3.30
C GLN A 49 -16.69 -8.27 -3.87
N ASP A 50 -17.79 -7.59 -3.53
CA ASP A 50 -19.09 -7.92 -4.12
C ASP A 50 -19.24 -7.30 -5.52
N ARG A 51 -20.25 -7.76 -6.27
CA ARG A 51 -20.53 -7.27 -7.63
C ARG A 51 -20.94 -5.79 -7.71
N LYS A 52 -21.23 -5.15 -6.56
CA LYS A 52 -21.48 -3.70 -6.46
C LYS A 52 -20.20 -2.91 -6.23
N GLY A 53 -19.06 -3.61 -6.01
CA GLY A 53 -17.75 -3.03 -5.77
C GLY A 53 -17.42 -2.77 -4.29
N PHE A 54 -18.31 -3.09 -3.35
CA PHE A 54 -17.97 -3.00 -1.93
C PHE A 54 -16.97 -4.08 -1.53
N MET A 55 -15.99 -3.69 -0.72
CA MET A 55 -15.08 -4.65 -0.10
C MET A 55 -15.63 -5.14 1.24
N TRP A 56 -15.59 -6.45 1.44
CA TRP A 56 -16.03 -7.11 2.66
C TRP A 56 -14.85 -7.74 3.38
N PHE A 57 -14.74 -7.52 4.67
CA PHE A 57 -13.67 -8.04 5.50
C PHE A 57 -14.25 -8.80 6.69
N GLY A 58 -14.01 -10.11 6.70
CA GLY A 58 -14.35 -10.98 7.81
C GLY A 58 -13.24 -10.96 8.86
N THR A 59 -13.56 -10.49 10.05
CA THR A 59 -12.62 -10.41 11.18
C THR A 59 -12.99 -11.37 12.30
N LYS A 60 -12.14 -11.46 13.32
CA LYS A 60 -12.44 -12.21 14.54
C LYS A 60 -13.58 -11.59 15.35
N ASP A 61 -13.92 -10.32 15.13
CA ASP A 61 -14.98 -9.62 15.88
C ASP A 61 -15.82 -8.70 15.00
N GLY A 62 -16.47 -9.28 13.99
CA GLY A 62 -17.44 -8.64 13.12
C GLY A 62 -17.13 -8.76 11.64
N LEU A 63 -18.15 -8.49 10.83
CA LEU A 63 -18.10 -8.34 9.41
C LEU A 63 -18.06 -6.84 9.07
N ASN A 64 -17.14 -6.44 8.19
CA ASN A 64 -16.95 -5.06 7.79
C ASN A 64 -17.23 -4.90 6.31
N ARG A 65 -18.03 -3.91 5.93
CA ARG A 65 -18.22 -3.49 4.55
C ARG A 65 -17.57 -2.13 4.34
N TYR A 66 -16.69 -2.03 3.36
CA TYR A 66 -15.95 -0.82 3.01
C TYR A 66 -16.40 -0.27 1.66
N ASP A 67 -16.72 1.02 1.61
CA ASP A 67 -17.23 1.73 0.42
C ASP A 67 -16.16 2.56 -0.32
N GLY A 68 -14.88 2.42 0.06
CA GLY A 68 -13.78 3.24 -0.43
C GLY A 68 -13.42 4.40 0.49
N LEU A 69 -14.29 4.78 1.43
CA LEU A 69 -14.10 5.89 2.36
C LEU A 69 -14.24 5.48 3.82
N SER A 70 -15.22 4.63 4.14
CA SER A 70 -15.57 4.29 5.52
C SER A 70 -15.97 2.81 5.67
N PHE A 71 -15.83 2.31 6.89
CA PHE A 71 -16.28 0.97 7.27
C PHE A 71 -17.66 1.01 7.89
N ARG A 72 -18.56 0.13 7.43
CA ARG A 72 -19.79 -0.23 8.12
C ARG A 72 -19.59 -1.58 8.79
N ILE A 73 -19.78 -1.63 10.10
CA ILE A 73 -19.54 -2.81 10.91
C ILE A 73 -20.85 -3.51 11.24
N TYR A 74 -20.88 -4.83 11.01
CA TYR A 74 -21.98 -5.71 11.35
C TYR A 74 -21.52 -6.71 12.41
N LYS A 75 -22.23 -6.74 13.55
CA LYS A 75 -22.03 -7.64 14.68
C LYS A 75 -23.37 -8.20 15.13
N LYS A 76 -23.35 -9.26 15.92
CA LYS A 76 -24.59 -9.86 16.49
C LYS A 76 -25.41 -8.85 17.32
N GLU A 77 -24.77 -7.84 17.89
CA GLU A 77 -25.39 -6.83 18.72
C GLU A 77 -26.15 -5.76 17.92
N ASN A 78 -25.83 -5.57 16.63
CA ASN A 78 -26.35 -4.44 15.83
C ASN A 78 -26.92 -4.83 14.47
N SER A 79 -26.92 -6.14 14.11
CA SER A 79 -27.30 -6.51 12.75
C SER A 79 -28.09 -7.83 12.72
N GLY A 80 -28.51 -8.62 12.67
CA GLY A 80 -29.09 -9.98 12.54
C GLY A 80 -28.05 -11.08 12.38
N LEU A 81 -26.76 -10.71 12.32
CA LEU A 81 -25.65 -11.65 12.35
C LEU A 81 -25.58 -12.33 13.72
N GLY A 82 -25.64 -13.66 13.77
CA GLY A 82 -25.71 -14.38 15.05
C GLY A 82 -24.35 -14.57 15.75
N LYS A 83 -23.26 -14.36 15.04
CA LYS A 83 -21.88 -14.57 15.49
C LYS A 83 -20.96 -13.49 14.98
N ASN A 84 -19.90 -13.18 15.74
CA ASN A 84 -18.94 -12.14 15.36
C ASN A 84 -17.69 -12.67 14.66
N PHE A 85 -17.30 -13.92 14.89
CA PHE A 85 -16.13 -14.49 14.24
C PHE A 85 -16.47 -14.95 12.82
N ILE A 86 -16.00 -14.22 11.83
CA ILE A 86 -16.25 -14.49 10.41
C ILE A 86 -15.11 -15.33 9.86
N THR A 87 -15.44 -16.51 9.37
CA THR A 87 -14.48 -17.54 8.95
C THR A 87 -14.49 -17.82 7.45
N ALA A 88 -15.60 -17.54 6.76
CA ALA A 88 -15.73 -17.68 5.32
C ALA A 88 -16.66 -16.62 4.73
N LEU A 89 -16.37 -16.16 3.50
CA LEU A 89 -17.21 -15.24 2.73
C LEU A 89 -17.32 -15.75 1.30
N TYR A 90 -18.54 -15.74 0.77
CA TYR A 90 -18.81 -16.10 -0.62
C TYR A 90 -20.02 -15.33 -1.16
N GLU A 91 -19.93 -14.76 -2.38
CA GLU A 91 -21.07 -14.14 -3.07
C GLU A 91 -21.65 -15.11 -4.11
N ASP A 92 -22.95 -15.43 -3.99
CA ASP A 92 -23.63 -16.29 -4.95
C ASP A 92 -24.01 -15.56 -6.25
N ARG A 93 -24.47 -16.29 -7.27
CA ARG A 93 -24.89 -15.67 -8.54
C ARG A 93 -26.12 -14.76 -8.42
N ARG A 94 -26.90 -14.87 -7.34
CA ARG A 94 -28.04 -13.98 -7.04
C ARG A 94 -27.60 -12.68 -6.36
N GLY A 95 -26.34 -12.61 -5.91
CA GLY A 95 -25.73 -11.46 -5.22
C GLY A 95 -25.92 -11.46 -3.71
N ASN A 96 -26.37 -12.59 -3.14
CA ASN A 96 -26.38 -12.75 -1.70
C ASN A 96 -24.97 -13.09 -1.22
N ILE A 97 -24.59 -12.58 -0.05
CA ILE A 97 -23.30 -12.93 0.54
C ILE A 97 -23.53 -13.98 1.62
N TRP A 98 -22.91 -15.15 1.41
CA TRP A 98 -22.89 -16.25 2.34
C TRP A 98 -21.75 -16.04 3.33
N ILE A 99 -22.04 -16.11 4.61
CA ILE A 99 -21.13 -15.76 5.70
C ILE A 99 -21.00 -16.99 6.60
N GLY A 100 -19.82 -17.60 6.58
CA GLY A 100 -19.45 -18.65 7.51
C GLY A 100 -18.92 -18.05 8.80
N THR A 101 -19.30 -18.67 9.92
CA THR A 101 -18.91 -18.24 11.26
C THR A 101 -18.44 -19.44 12.11
N ASP A 102 -18.03 -19.17 13.35
CA ASP A 102 -17.73 -20.18 14.36
C ASP A 102 -18.95 -20.91 14.93
N GLY A 103 -20.12 -20.74 14.33
CA GLY A 103 -21.37 -21.37 14.79
C GLY A 103 -22.47 -21.36 13.75
N GLY A 104 -22.13 -21.63 12.49
CA GLY A 104 -23.08 -21.78 11.40
C GLY A 104 -22.94 -20.73 10.30
N VAL A 105 -23.93 -20.70 9.43
CA VAL A 105 -23.96 -19.86 8.22
C VAL A 105 -25.05 -18.82 8.31
N PHE A 106 -24.76 -17.63 7.82
CA PHE A 106 -25.69 -16.51 7.64
C PHE A 106 -25.68 -16.06 6.18
N ILE A 107 -26.80 -15.56 5.69
CA ILE A 107 -26.94 -15.00 4.36
C ILE A 107 -27.29 -13.52 4.48
N TYR A 108 -26.51 -12.66 3.87
CA TYR A 108 -26.80 -11.24 3.72
C TYR A 108 -27.52 -10.98 2.40
N ASP A 109 -28.72 -10.41 2.51
CA ASP A 109 -29.48 -9.90 1.37
C ASP A 109 -29.13 -8.42 1.12
N PRO A 110 -28.48 -8.09 -0.03
CA PRO A 110 -28.09 -6.72 -0.34
C PRO A 110 -29.24 -5.80 -0.74
N VAL A 111 -30.46 -6.33 -0.97
CA VAL A 111 -31.66 -5.55 -1.27
C VAL A 111 -32.36 -5.13 0.03
N LEU A 112 -32.47 -6.07 0.97
CA LEU A 112 -33.11 -5.83 2.26
C LEU A 112 -32.14 -5.27 3.33
N ASP A 113 -30.82 -5.28 3.04
CA ASP A 113 -29.75 -4.91 4.00
C ASP A 113 -29.88 -5.67 5.34
N SER A 114 -30.15 -6.96 5.26
CA SER A 114 -30.45 -7.81 6.42
C SER A 114 -29.77 -9.17 6.35
N PHE A 115 -29.58 -9.77 7.51
CA PHE A 115 -28.99 -11.10 7.67
C PHE A 115 -30.07 -12.10 8.07
N THR A 116 -29.99 -13.30 7.48
CA THR A 116 -30.85 -14.45 7.84
C THR A 116 -29.95 -15.64 8.15
N ALA A 117 -30.23 -16.35 9.24
CA ALA A 117 -29.56 -17.59 9.55
C ALA A 117 -29.95 -18.67 8.52
N PHE A 118 -29.00 -19.49 8.10
CA PHE A 118 -29.24 -20.63 7.25
C PHE A 118 -29.44 -21.87 8.13
N ASP A 119 -30.72 -22.21 8.39
CA ASP A 119 -31.14 -23.27 9.32
C ASP A 119 -31.75 -24.48 8.59
N GLU A 120 -31.43 -24.68 7.30
CA GLU A 120 -31.92 -25.83 6.54
C GLU A 120 -31.36 -27.15 7.11
N ALA A 121 -32.24 -28.14 7.23
CA ALA A 121 -31.82 -29.48 7.62
C ALA A 121 -31.39 -30.28 6.41
N SER A 122 -30.27 -30.99 6.52
CA SER A 122 -29.81 -31.91 5.48
C SER A 122 -30.67 -33.18 5.38
N ASP A 123 -30.43 -33.97 4.35
CA ASP A 123 -31.09 -35.25 4.08
C ASP A 123 -30.96 -36.25 5.24
N ASN A 124 -29.91 -36.17 6.05
CA ASN A 124 -29.70 -36.94 7.27
C ASN A 124 -30.14 -36.23 8.57
N GLY A 125 -30.80 -35.05 8.45
CA GLY A 125 -31.30 -34.27 9.59
C GLY A 125 -30.26 -33.38 10.25
N SER A 126 -29.03 -33.29 9.76
CA SER A 126 -27.99 -32.40 10.29
C SER A 126 -28.28 -30.94 9.92
N ILE A 127 -28.09 -30.01 10.86
CA ILE A 127 -28.15 -28.58 10.65
C ILE A 127 -26.74 -28.03 10.86
N ILE A 128 -26.31 -27.05 10.02
CA ILE A 128 -24.99 -26.44 10.12
C ILE A 128 -24.94 -25.55 11.34
N ARG A 129 -24.18 -25.93 12.38
CA ARG A 129 -24.07 -25.20 13.66
C ARG A 129 -22.67 -25.15 14.25
N ASP A 130 -21.67 -25.63 13.51
CA ASP A 130 -20.28 -25.66 13.95
C ASP A 130 -19.42 -24.72 13.09
N PHE A 131 -18.11 -24.70 13.30
CA PHE A 131 -17.16 -23.83 12.63
C PHE A 131 -17.13 -24.06 11.12
N VAL A 132 -17.51 -23.05 10.35
CA VAL A 132 -17.50 -23.09 8.89
C VAL A 132 -16.10 -22.76 8.38
N THR A 133 -15.45 -23.68 7.69
CA THR A 133 -14.07 -23.52 7.22
C THR A 133 -13.97 -22.92 5.82
N MET A 134 -14.96 -23.20 4.96
CA MET A 134 -15.01 -22.68 3.58
C MET A 134 -16.44 -22.71 3.03
N ILE A 135 -16.76 -21.73 2.17
CA ILE A 135 -17.98 -21.68 1.35
C ILE A 135 -17.57 -21.42 -0.10
N GLY A 136 -18.21 -22.10 -1.06
CA GLY A 136 -18.01 -21.90 -2.49
C GLY A 136 -19.18 -22.45 -3.29
N SER A 137 -19.12 -22.41 -4.62
CA SER A 137 -20.11 -23.06 -5.49
C SER A 137 -19.49 -23.93 -6.58
N ASP A 138 -20.30 -24.81 -7.16
CA ASP A 138 -19.97 -25.51 -8.40
C ASP A 138 -20.49 -24.73 -9.63
N GLU A 139 -20.33 -25.35 -10.81
CA GLU A 139 -20.77 -24.78 -12.09
C GLU A 139 -22.31 -24.70 -12.21
N ASP A 140 -23.03 -25.49 -11.44
CA ASP A 140 -24.50 -25.56 -11.39
C ASP A 140 -25.10 -24.64 -10.31
N ASP A 141 -24.28 -23.78 -9.68
CA ASP A 141 -24.66 -22.87 -8.56
C ASP A 141 -25.09 -23.56 -7.27
N ASN A 142 -24.78 -24.85 -7.10
CA ASN A 142 -24.94 -25.45 -5.79
C ASN A 142 -23.90 -24.86 -4.82
N ILE A 143 -24.34 -24.55 -3.61
CA ILE A 143 -23.48 -23.94 -2.57
C ILE A 143 -22.86 -25.05 -1.73
N TRP A 144 -21.55 -25.13 -1.76
CA TRP A 144 -20.77 -26.09 -1.00
C TRP A 144 -20.24 -25.46 0.27
N ILE A 145 -20.36 -26.13 1.40
CA ILE A 145 -20.05 -25.62 2.73
C ILE A 145 -19.28 -26.68 3.50
N SER A 146 -18.04 -26.39 3.85
CA SER A 146 -17.21 -27.25 4.68
C SER A 146 -17.35 -26.83 6.14
N VAL A 147 -17.68 -27.77 7.02
CA VAL A 147 -18.00 -27.51 8.43
C VAL A 147 -17.21 -28.48 9.32
N GLU A 148 -16.51 -27.91 10.29
CA GLU A 148 -15.73 -28.69 11.25
C GLU A 148 -16.65 -29.63 12.05
N ASN A 149 -16.22 -30.87 12.26
CA ASN A 149 -16.97 -31.95 12.95
C ASN A 149 -18.30 -32.37 12.31
N GLN A 150 -18.74 -31.73 11.21
CA GLN A 150 -20.02 -32.04 10.57
C GLN A 150 -19.87 -32.52 9.11
N GLY A 151 -18.72 -32.33 8.47
CA GLY A 151 -18.41 -32.79 7.11
C GLY A 151 -18.57 -31.75 6.02
N LEU A 152 -18.95 -32.18 4.81
CA LEU A 152 -19.09 -31.34 3.63
C LEU A 152 -20.55 -31.34 3.17
N PHE A 153 -21.16 -30.18 3.19
CA PHE A 153 -22.53 -29.94 2.78
C PHE A 153 -22.60 -29.39 1.35
N CYS A 154 -23.64 -29.78 0.62
CA CYS A 154 -24.02 -29.23 -0.68
C CYS A 154 -25.48 -28.77 -0.63
N TYR A 155 -25.72 -27.47 -0.69
CA TYR A 155 -27.06 -26.89 -0.82
C TYR A 155 -27.39 -26.67 -2.29
N LYS A 156 -28.52 -27.23 -2.72
CA LYS A 156 -29.09 -27.08 -4.06
C LYS A 156 -30.24 -26.06 -4.02
N PRO A 157 -29.98 -24.77 -4.38
CA PRO A 157 -30.98 -23.72 -4.22
C PRO A 157 -32.27 -23.95 -5.01
N ASP A 158 -32.17 -24.57 -6.18
CA ASP A 158 -33.34 -24.82 -7.06
C ASP A 158 -34.24 -25.96 -6.54
N GLU A 159 -33.68 -26.90 -5.77
CA GLU A 159 -34.39 -28.00 -5.14
C GLU A 159 -34.81 -27.66 -3.69
N GLY A 160 -34.24 -26.61 -3.08
CA GLY A 160 -34.38 -26.33 -1.65
C GLY A 160 -33.85 -27.46 -0.77
N ARG A 161 -32.81 -28.16 -1.21
CA ARG A 161 -32.31 -29.38 -0.58
C ARG A 161 -30.86 -29.24 -0.14
N LEU A 162 -30.59 -29.64 1.11
CA LEU A 162 -29.24 -29.73 1.66
C LEU A 162 -28.81 -31.18 1.78
N LEU A 163 -27.63 -31.51 1.22
CA LEU A 163 -27.00 -32.84 1.29
C LEU A 163 -25.79 -32.77 2.21
N ASN A 164 -25.48 -33.83 2.94
CA ASN A 164 -24.23 -33.99 3.69
C ASN A 164 -23.47 -35.22 3.19
N HIS A 165 -22.39 -34.97 2.44
CA HIS A 165 -21.67 -36.03 1.73
C HIS A 165 -20.67 -36.82 2.59
N LEU A 166 -20.18 -36.27 3.68
CA LEU A 166 -19.12 -36.88 4.50
C LEU A 166 -19.53 -37.12 5.96
N HIS A 167 -20.84 -37.13 6.21
CA HIS A 167 -21.36 -37.50 7.52
C HIS A 167 -21.02 -38.97 7.82
N ASP A 168 -20.55 -39.23 9.03
CA ASP A 168 -20.16 -40.58 9.51
C ASP A 168 -19.01 -41.25 8.70
N SER A 169 -18.27 -40.53 7.90
CA SER A 169 -17.16 -41.05 7.11
C SER A 169 -15.96 -41.55 7.94
N GLY A 170 -15.87 -41.13 9.20
CA GLY A 170 -14.69 -41.37 10.06
C GLY A 170 -13.42 -40.68 9.60
N LEU A 171 -13.52 -39.80 8.61
CA LEU A 171 -12.40 -39.00 8.11
C LEU A 171 -12.14 -37.77 8.99
N PRO A 172 -10.89 -37.24 9.02
CA PRO A 172 -10.59 -35.95 9.62
C PRO A 172 -11.41 -34.83 8.99
N ASN A 173 -11.54 -33.71 9.71
CA ASN A 173 -12.29 -32.55 9.25
C ASN A 173 -11.79 -32.02 7.89
N VAL A 174 -12.74 -31.75 6.98
CA VAL A 174 -12.46 -31.04 5.73
C VAL A 174 -12.16 -29.61 6.06
N THR A 175 -10.96 -29.16 5.76
CA THR A 175 -10.54 -27.76 5.99
C THR A 175 -10.74 -26.88 4.77
N ARG A 176 -10.58 -27.46 3.57
CA ARG A 176 -10.75 -26.77 2.28
C ARG A 176 -11.27 -27.76 1.24
N PHE A 177 -11.97 -27.24 0.25
CA PHE A 177 -12.37 -27.99 -0.93
C PHE A 177 -12.23 -27.12 -2.19
N TRP A 178 -12.06 -27.74 -3.33
CA TRP A 178 -12.02 -27.06 -4.63
C TRP A 178 -12.70 -27.92 -5.67
N LEU A 179 -13.57 -27.30 -6.45
CA LEU A 179 -14.30 -27.93 -7.52
C LEU A 179 -13.67 -27.56 -8.87
N ASN A 180 -13.34 -28.55 -9.67
CA ASN A 180 -12.80 -28.38 -11.01
C ASN A 180 -13.55 -29.31 -11.96
N GLY A 181 -14.56 -28.79 -12.64
CA GLY A 181 -15.52 -29.60 -13.37
C GLY A 181 -16.16 -30.67 -12.46
N ASN A 182 -16.10 -31.93 -12.87
CA ASN A 182 -16.65 -33.04 -12.08
C ASN A 182 -15.66 -33.60 -11.02
N THR A 183 -14.57 -32.92 -10.71
CA THR A 183 -13.61 -33.37 -9.68
C THR A 183 -13.68 -32.44 -8.47
N CYS A 184 -13.92 -33.05 -7.30
CA CYS A 184 -13.85 -32.40 -6.01
C CYS A 184 -12.52 -32.74 -5.32
N TRP A 185 -11.73 -31.72 -5.03
CA TRP A 185 -10.51 -31.83 -4.24
C TRP A 185 -10.82 -31.46 -2.79
N LEU A 186 -10.27 -32.22 -1.85
CA LEU A 186 -10.53 -32.10 -0.42
C LEU A 186 -9.22 -32.08 0.35
N ALA A 187 -8.98 -31.03 1.12
CA ALA A 187 -7.92 -30.98 2.11
C ALA A 187 -8.48 -31.38 3.47
N LEU A 188 -7.94 -32.44 4.06
CA LEU A 188 -8.31 -32.92 5.38
C LEU A 188 -7.31 -32.40 6.42
N TYR A 189 -7.79 -32.07 7.62
CA TYR A 189 -6.96 -31.51 8.68
C TYR A 189 -5.85 -32.46 9.13
N ALA A 190 -4.60 -32.01 9.03
CA ALA A 190 -3.40 -32.76 9.41
C ALA A 190 -3.34 -34.20 8.80
N ASP A 191 -3.88 -34.36 7.61
CA ASP A 191 -3.89 -35.67 6.91
C ASP A 191 -3.28 -35.52 5.51
N ASN A 192 -4.09 -35.39 4.44
CA ASN A 192 -3.61 -35.33 3.06
C ASN A 192 -4.56 -34.51 2.17
N LEU A 193 -4.14 -34.28 0.93
CA LEU A 193 -4.99 -33.84 -0.17
C LEU A 193 -5.63 -35.05 -0.84
N TYR A 194 -6.95 -35.04 -0.95
CA TYR A 194 -7.74 -36.09 -1.60
C TYR A 194 -8.50 -35.53 -2.80
N TYR A 195 -8.93 -36.40 -3.66
CA TYR A 195 -9.87 -36.08 -4.74
C TYR A 195 -10.89 -37.18 -4.94
N THR A 196 -12.05 -36.78 -5.43
CA THR A 196 -13.15 -37.67 -5.83
C THR A 196 -13.97 -37.00 -6.93
N LYS A 197 -14.98 -37.66 -7.46
CA LYS A 197 -15.99 -37.01 -8.29
C LYS A 197 -16.93 -36.16 -7.42
N ALA A 198 -17.48 -35.10 -7.99
CA ALA A 198 -18.37 -34.18 -7.27
C ALA A 198 -19.71 -34.84 -6.83
N ASP A 199 -20.08 -35.97 -7.41
CA ASP A 199 -21.21 -36.79 -6.98
C ASP A 199 -20.94 -37.64 -5.72
N PHE A 200 -19.68 -37.79 -5.32
CA PHE A 200 -19.20 -38.62 -4.20
C PHE A 200 -19.55 -40.11 -4.34
N GLU A 201 -19.90 -40.60 -5.54
CA GLU A 201 -20.13 -42.01 -5.78
C GLU A 201 -18.83 -42.85 -5.81
N THR A 202 -17.69 -42.18 -6.08
CA THR A 202 -16.36 -42.79 -6.06
C THR A 202 -15.66 -42.56 -4.73
N PRO A 203 -14.93 -43.58 -4.19
CA PRO A 203 -14.15 -43.39 -2.96
C PRO A 203 -13.10 -42.29 -3.10
N LEU A 204 -12.81 -41.58 -1.99
CA LEU A 204 -11.73 -40.60 -1.90
C LEU A 204 -10.39 -41.26 -2.23
N GLN A 205 -9.62 -40.61 -3.11
CA GLN A 205 -8.28 -41.03 -3.51
C GLN A 205 -7.26 -40.03 -2.96
N PRO A 206 -6.22 -40.48 -2.21
CA PRO A 206 -5.16 -39.57 -1.80
C PRO A 206 -4.37 -39.08 -3.03
N PHE A 207 -4.02 -37.81 -3.03
CA PHE A 207 -3.15 -37.27 -4.07
C PHE A 207 -1.74 -37.87 -3.98
N LYS A 208 -1.23 -38.32 -5.13
CA LYS A 208 0.14 -38.81 -5.30
C LYS A 208 0.82 -38.06 -6.44
N ASP A 209 2.08 -37.72 -6.25
CA ASP A 209 2.92 -37.12 -7.29
C ASP A 209 3.22 -38.12 -8.44
N ALA A 210 3.98 -37.71 -9.44
CA ALA A 210 4.36 -38.53 -10.59
C ALA A 210 5.18 -39.78 -10.21
N GLU A 211 5.85 -39.76 -9.06
CA GLU A 211 6.64 -40.85 -8.49
C GLU A 211 5.80 -41.77 -7.57
N GLY A 212 4.56 -41.42 -7.30
CA GLY A 212 3.62 -42.17 -6.45
C GLY A 212 3.70 -41.80 -4.95
N ASN A 213 4.33 -40.70 -4.59
CA ASN A 213 4.48 -40.27 -3.20
C ASN A 213 3.27 -39.42 -2.74
N GLU A 214 2.83 -39.64 -1.51
CA GLU A 214 1.83 -38.80 -0.83
C GLU A 214 2.49 -37.59 -0.20
N ILE A 215 2.77 -36.55 -1.02
CA ILE A 215 3.60 -35.41 -0.62
C ILE A 215 2.93 -34.47 0.41
N PHE A 216 1.62 -34.57 0.61
CA PHE A 216 0.87 -33.78 1.59
C PHE A 216 0.48 -34.59 2.83
N LYS A 217 1.02 -35.77 3.02
CA LYS A 217 0.71 -36.62 4.18
C LYS A 217 1.11 -35.94 5.48
N ASN A 218 0.16 -35.86 6.43
CA ASN A 218 0.29 -35.15 7.71
C ASN A 218 0.53 -33.63 7.55
N ASP A 219 0.08 -33.02 6.44
CA ASP A 219 0.17 -31.58 6.20
C ASP A 219 -1.18 -30.87 6.48
N ILE A 220 -1.14 -29.56 6.67
CA ILE A 220 -2.32 -28.71 6.78
C ILE A 220 -2.36 -27.81 5.56
N ILE A 221 -3.28 -28.10 4.65
CA ILE A 221 -3.47 -27.31 3.43
C ILE A 221 -4.42 -26.16 3.74
N ASN A 222 -3.97 -24.93 3.46
CA ASN A 222 -4.69 -23.70 3.76
C ASN A 222 -5.38 -23.10 2.53
N TRP A 223 -4.73 -23.16 1.38
CA TRP A 223 -5.24 -22.54 0.15
C TRP A 223 -4.70 -23.23 -1.10
N GLN A 224 -5.43 -23.02 -2.20
CA GLN A 224 -4.98 -23.40 -3.52
C GLN A 224 -5.35 -22.33 -4.55
N VAL A 225 -4.58 -22.23 -5.61
CA VAL A 225 -4.91 -21.39 -6.77
C VAL A 225 -4.43 -22.06 -8.05
N SER A 226 -5.29 -22.03 -9.07
CA SER A 226 -4.91 -22.45 -10.43
C SER A 226 -4.10 -21.38 -11.12
N GLY A 227 -3.02 -21.77 -11.77
CA GLY A 227 -2.12 -20.87 -12.48
C GLY A 227 -1.93 -21.25 -13.94
N PRO A 228 -1.03 -20.58 -14.66
CA PRO A 228 -0.73 -20.85 -16.05
C PRO A 228 -0.15 -22.25 -16.25
N HIS A 229 -0.12 -22.70 -17.52
CA HIS A 229 0.46 -23.98 -17.95
C HIS A 229 -0.11 -25.23 -17.26
N ASN A 230 -1.40 -25.18 -16.90
CA ASN A 230 -2.09 -26.25 -16.18
C ASN A 230 -1.41 -26.62 -14.83
N CYS A 231 -0.86 -25.62 -14.15
CA CYS A 231 -0.27 -25.76 -12.83
C CYS A 231 -1.27 -25.32 -11.74
N VAL A 232 -1.19 -25.99 -10.59
CA VAL A 232 -1.88 -25.61 -9.35
C VAL A 232 -0.84 -25.35 -8.27
N TYR A 233 -1.05 -24.31 -7.49
CA TYR A 233 -0.19 -23.92 -6.39
C TYR A 233 -0.92 -24.19 -5.08
N ILE A 234 -0.29 -24.98 -4.20
CA ILE A 234 -0.85 -25.40 -2.92
C ILE A 234 -0.08 -24.74 -1.78
N ALA A 235 -0.80 -23.97 -0.97
CA ALA A 235 -0.32 -23.39 0.27
C ALA A 235 -0.58 -24.34 1.44
N SER A 236 0.46 -24.65 2.21
CA SER A 236 0.35 -25.54 3.36
C SER A 236 1.22 -25.10 4.54
N LEU A 237 1.07 -25.80 5.67
CA LEU A 237 1.95 -25.64 6.84
C LEU A 237 3.42 -25.85 6.46
N ASN A 238 3.70 -26.80 5.58
CA ASN A 238 5.04 -27.14 5.13
C ASN A 238 5.55 -26.24 3.99
N GLY A 239 4.71 -25.37 3.41
CA GLY A 239 5.14 -24.35 2.44
C GLY A 239 4.30 -24.24 1.18
N LEU A 240 4.91 -23.75 0.10
CA LEU A 240 4.32 -23.61 -1.22
C LEU A 240 4.79 -24.72 -2.15
N THR A 241 3.85 -25.45 -2.75
CA THR A 241 4.12 -26.50 -3.73
C THR A 241 3.39 -26.23 -5.04
N GLU A 242 4.11 -26.27 -6.15
CA GLU A 242 3.57 -26.23 -7.50
C GLU A 242 3.32 -27.68 -7.98
N ILE A 243 2.18 -27.93 -8.59
CA ILE A 243 1.79 -29.22 -9.18
C ILE A 243 1.43 -28.98 -10.63
N ASN A 244 2.11 -29.63 -11.55
CA ASN A 244 1.68 -29.68 -12.95
C ASN A 244 0.63 -30.79 -13.11
N GLN A 245 -0.61 -30.40 -13.34
CA GLN A 245 -1.75 -31.35 -13.43
C GLN A 245 -1.68 -32.30 -14.61
N THR A 246 -0.93 -31.94 -15.68
CA THR A 246 -0.77 -32.83 -16.85
C THR A 246 0.22 -33.95 -16.58
N THR A 247 1.31 -33.67 -15.89
CA THR A 247 2.42 -34.62 -15.71
C THR A 247 2.47 -35.23 -14.31
N GLY A 248 1.72 -34.69 -13.35
CA GLY A 248 1.80 -35.06 -11.93
C GLY A 248 3.10 -34.61 -11.23
N LYS A 249 4.00 -33.94 -11.95
CA LYS A 249 5.27 -33.44 -11.36
C LYS A 249 5.01 -32.32 -10.38
N THR A 250 5.78 -32.34 -9.29
CA THR A 250 5.69 -31.35 -8.21
C THR A 250 7.00 -30.63 -8.02
N ARG A 251 6.92 -29.37 -7.57
CA ARG A 251 8.07 -28.52 -7.24
C ARG A 251 7.80 -27.73 -5.97
N LYS A 252 8.65 -27.89 -4.96
CA LYS A 252 8.60 -27.10 -3.75
C LYS A 252 9.23 -25.73 -4.00
N LEU A 253 8.46 -24.66 -3.78
CA LEU A 253 8.88 -23.28 -4.02
C LEU A 253 9.29 -22.56 -2.74
N LEU A 254 8.59 -22.79 -1.63
CA LEU A 254 8.90 -22.21 -0.31
C LEU A 254 8.77 -23.26 0.77
N ASN A 255 9.59 -23.14 1.83
CA ASN A 255 9.62 -24.02 3.01
C ASN A 255 9.21 -23.24 4.28
N THR A 256 8.17 -22.42 4.20
CA THR A 256 7.62 -21.65 5.33
C THR A 256 6.12 -21.84 5.37
N TYR A 257 5.48 -21.64 6.53
CA TYR A 257 4.04 -21.75 6.65
C TYR A 257 3.32 -20.73 5.76
N VAL A 258 2.64 -21.23 4.71
CA VAL A 258 1.89 -20.42 3.74
C VAL A 258 0.39 -20.54 4.02
N ARG A 259 -0.31 -19.41 4.07
CA ARG A 259 -1.74 -19.34 4.39
C ARG A 259 -2.62 -18.93 3.22
N ALA A 260 -2.15 -18.01 2.36
CA ALA A 260 -2.95 -17.43 1.29
C ALA A 260 -2.15 -17.30 0.00
N LEU A 261 -2.86 -17.41 -1.12
CA LEU A 261 -2.30 -17.29 -2.47
C LEU A 261 -3.22 -16.42 -3.32
N GLN A 262 -2.64 -15.51 -4.11
CA GLN A 262 -3.39 -14.71 -5.07
C GLN A 262 -2.53 -14.37 -6.29
N PHE A 263 -2.99 -14.69 -7.48
CA PHE A 263 -2.37 -14.19 -8.70
C PHE A 263 -2.71 -12.73 -8.92
N LYS A 264 -1.70 -11.86 -9.00
CA LYS A 264 -1.86 -10.47 -9.46
C LYS A 264 -1.93 -10.43 -10.99
N SER A 265 -1.12 -11.23 -11.66
CA SER A 265 -1.11 -11.45 -13.11
C SER A 265 -0.70 -12.91 -13.39
N ASP A 266 -0.76 -13.34 -14.66
CA ASP A 266 -0.34 -14.69 -15.06
C ASP A 266 1.12 -15.00 -14.70
N ASN A 267 1.95 -13.98 -14.51
CA ASN A 267 3.37 -14.14 -14.21
C ASN A 267 3.75 -13.75 -12.77
N GLU A 268 2.81 -13.30 -11.94
CA GLU A 268 3.11 -12.80 -10.60
C GLU A 268 2.14 -13.39 -9.57
N LEU A 269 2.66 -14.31 -8.74
CA LEU A 269 1.94 -14.92 -7.64
C LEU A 269 2.34 -14.29 -6.30
N TRP A 270 1.36 -13.77 -5.58
CA TRP A 270 1.49 -13.26 -4.22
C TRP A 270 1.18 -14.36 -3.22
N VAL A 271 2.06 -14.51 -2.23
CA VAL A 271 2.08 -15.64 -1.29
C VAL A 271 2.13 -15.09 0.13
N GLY A 272 1.03 -15.19 0.84
CA GLY A 272 0.90 -14.80 2.24
C GLY A 272 1.36 -15.90 3.18
N ALA A 273 2.35 -15.60 4.02
CA ALA A 273 2.93 -16.54 4.97
C ALA A 273 2.93 -15.99 6.40
N GLU A 274 3.32 -16.81 7.38
CA GLU A 274 3.57 -16.35 8.76
C GLU A 274 4.82 -15.45 8.87
N SER A 275 5.71 -15.53 7.89
CA SER A 275 6.99 -14.84 7.88
C SER A 275 7.03 -13.62 6.95
N GLY A 276 5.89 -13.18 6.42
CA GLY A 276 5.78 -12.04 5.52
C GLY A 276 5.07 -12.38 4.22
N LEU A 277 5.17 -11.44 3.29
CA LEU A 277 4.61 -11.54 1.95
C LEU A 277 5.73 -11.90 0.96
N TYR A 278 5.52 -12.97 0.18
CA TYR A 278 6.42 -13.34 -0.89
C TYR A 278 5.76 -13.05 -2.24
N ILE A 279 6.51 -12.47 -3.16
CA ILE A 279 6.07 -12.20 -4.53
C ILE A 279 6.93 -13.04 -5.46
N TYR A 280 6.33 -14.03 -6.06
CA TYR A 280 6.97 -14.97 -6.96
C TYR A 280 6.71 -14.58 -8.41
N ASN A 281 7.78 -14.28 -9.14
CA ASN A 281 7.74 -14.03 -10.58
C ASN A 281 8.01 -15.34 -11.33
N LEU A 282 6.97 -15.85 -12.01
CA LEU A 282 7.02 -17.13 -12.71
C LEU A 282 7.91 -17.10 -13.96
N THR A 283 8.18 -15.91 -14.53
CA THR A 283 8.97 -15.81 -15.76
C THR A 283 10.46 -16.05 -15.53
N ASN A 284 10.97 -15.63 -14.36
CA ASN A 284 12.41 -15.69 -14.05
C ASN A 284 12.72 -16.44 -12.75
N ASP A 285 11.73 -17.09 -12.15
CA ASP A 285 11.81 -17.82 -10.88
C ASP A 285 12.31 -16.96 -9.70
N LYS A 286 12.18 -15.63 -9.77
CA LYS A 286 12.61 -14.72 -8.71
C LYS A 286 11.53 -14.61 -7.64
N ILE A 287 11.93 -14.73 -6.38
CA ILE A 287 11.08 -14.47 -5.22
C ILE A 287 11.56 -13.19 -4.53
N THR A 288 10.66 -12.23 -4.34
CA THR A 288 10.87 -11.05 -3.49
C THR A 288 10.17 -11.29 -2.17
N HIS A 289 10.88 -11.13 -1.06
CA HIS A 289 10.33 -11.30 0.28
C HIS A 289 10.19 -9.94 0.96
N LEU A 290 8.98 -9.60 1.36
CA LEU A 290 8.61 -8.38 2.05
C LEU A 290 8.23 -8.71 3.49
N THR A 291 8.83 -7.99 4.43
CA THR A 291 8.57 -8.10 5.86
C THR A 291 8.34 -6.73 6.47
N VAL A 292 7.75 -6.70 7.65
CA VAL A 292 7.71 -5.47 8.46
C VAL A 292 9.15 -5.05 8.75
N PRO A 293 9.54 -3.82 8.38
CA PRO A 293 10.90 -3.35 8.64
C PRO A 293 11.12 -3.05 10.13
N ASP A 294 12.36 -3.13 10.59
CA ASP A 294 12.73 -2.75 11.96
C ASP A 294 12.53 -1.27 12.27
N GLN A 295 12.31 -0.47 11.25
CA GLN A 295 12.16 0.99 11.32
C GLN A 295 10.76 1.39 10.87
N ASP A 296 10.23 2.46 11.47
CA ASP A 296 8.89 2.99 11.16
C ASP A 296 8.83 3.50 9.70
N ASP A 297 8.23 2.70 8.85
CA ASP A 297 7.92 3.00 7.45
C ASP A 297 6.41 2.98 7.25
N SER A 298 5.84 4.15 6.99
CA SER A 298 4.39 4.35 6.84
C SER A 298 3.76 3.66 5.62
N TYR A 299 4.59 3.15 4.71
CA TYR A 299 4.16 2.47 3.48
C TYR A 299 4.61 1.01 3.40
N ALA A 300 5.25 0.52 4.44
CA ALA A 300 5.63 -0.89 4.52
C ALA A 300 4.43 -1.77 4.90
N LEU A 301 4.65 -3.08 4.81
CA LEU A 301 3.72 -4.09 5.30
C LEU A 301 3.50 -3.90 6.82
N SER A 302 2.25 -3.98 7.27
CA SER A 302 1.86 -3.70 8.66
C SER A 302 2.08 -4.88 9.61
N ASP A 303 2.11 -6.12 9.07
CA ASP A 303 2.31 -7.36 9.83
C ASP A 303 2.95 -8.43 8.96
N ASN A 304 3.73 -9.33 9.55
CA ASN A 304 4.32 -10.47 8.85
C ASN A 304 3.36 -11.66 8.73
N ALA A 305 2.40 -11.80 9.63
CA ALA A 305 1.45 -12.91 9.61
C ALA A 305 0.28 -12.64 8.65
N ILE A 306 0.41 -13.04 7.39
CA ILE A 306 -0.57 -12.78 6.34
C ILE A 306 -1.57 -13.92 6.28
N TYR A 307 -2.87 -13.61 6.50
CA TYR A 307 -3.95 -14.58 6.60
C TYR A 307 -4.80 -14.67 5.35
N SER A 308 -4.98 -13.58 4.63
CA SER A 308 -5.81 -13.53 3.42
C SER A 308 -5.24 -12.60 2.37
N LEU A 309 -5.44 -12.96 1.10
CA LEU A 309 -5.09 -12.19 -0.08
C LEU A 309 -6.28 -12.14 -1.02
N TYR A 310 -6.56 -10.99 -1.59
CA TYR A 310 -7.63 -10.81 -2.55
C TYR A 310 -7.26 -9.77 -3.61
N LYS A 311 -7.52 -10.08 -4.87
CA LYS A 311 -7.36 -9.14 -5.99
C LYS A 311 -8.72 -8.53 -6.32
N ASP A 312 -8.82 -7.20 -6.24
CA ASP A 312 -10.03 -6.49 -6.62
C ASP A 312 -10.22 -6.36 -8.15
N ALA A 313 -11.36 -5.85 -8.56
CA ALA A 313 -11.72 -5.68 -9.97
C ALA A 313 -10.81 -4.68 -10.70
N GLU A 314 -10.21 -3.73 -9.99
CA GLU A 314 -9.25 -2.75 -10.50
C GLU A 314 -7.83 -3.31 -10.60
N GLY A 315 -7.60 -4.52 -10.08
CA GLY A 315 -6.30 -5.22 -10.08
C GLY A 315 -5.40 -4.86 -8.91
N GLY A 316 -5.89 -4.16 -7.90
CA GLY A 316 -5.24 -3.94 -6.62
C GLY A 316 -5.22 -5.21 -5.77
N ILE A 317 -4.26 -5.34 -4.85
CA ILE A 317 -4.16 -6.48 -3.94
C ILE A 317 -4.46 -6.03 -2.52
N TRP A 318 -5.44 -6.68 -1.92
CA TRP A 318 -5.83 -6.55 -0.53
C TRP A 318 -5.20 -7.66 0.29
N ILE A 319 -4.63 -7.32 1.42
CA ILE A 319 -3.86 -8.21 2.29
C ILE A 319 -4.46 -8.12 3.68
N GLY A 320 -5.00 -9.21 4.18
CA GLY A 320 -5.46 -9.30 5.56
C GLY A 320 -4.40 -9.97 6.43
N SER A 321 -4.11 -9.37 7.56
CA SER A 321 -3.09 -9.83 8.51
C SER A 321 -3.67 -10.22 9.86
N TYR A 322 -2.82 -10.74 10.76
CA TYR A 322 -3.25 -11.17 12.09
C TYR A 322 -3.36 -9.99 13.08
N PHE A 323 -2.38 -9.08 13.08
CA PHE A 323 -2.35 -7.93 14.00
C PHE A 323 -2.39 -6.57 13.30
N GLY A 324 -2.00 -6.49 12.02
CA GLY A 324 -1.81 -5.24 11.29
C GLY A 324 -3.08 -4.66 10.68
N GLY A 325 -4.16 -5.45 10.58
CA GLY A 325 -5.37 -5.05 9.87
C GLY A 325 -5.30 -5.39 8.39
N ILE A 326 -5.50 -4.41 7.56
CA ILE A 326 -5.56 -4.52 6.10
C ILE A 326 -4.45 -3.69 5.50
N ASP A 327 -3.65 -4.28 4.62
CA ASP A 327 -2.76 -3.55 3.71
C ASP A 327 -3.33 -3.61 2.29
N TYR A 328 -3.33 -2.49 1.60
CA TYR A 328 -3.79 -2.37 0.22
C TYR A 328 -2.67 -1.93 -0.70
N TYR A 329 -2.40 -2.71 -1.73
CA TYR A 329 -1.47 -2.38 -2.81
C TYR A 329 -2.24 -2.01 -4.08
N PRO A 330 -2.41 -0.72 -4.41
CA PRO A 330 -3.16 -0.28 -5.58
C PRO A 330 -2.35 -0.42 -6.86
N THR A 331 -3.02 -0.72 -7.96
CA THR A 331 -2.39 -0.85 -9.29
C THR A 331 -1.75 0.46 -9.78
N GLN A 332 -2.28 1.62 -9.38
CA GLN A 332 -1.87 2.94 -9.88
C GLN A 332 -0.63 3.53 -9.20
N TYR A 333 -0.16 2.99 -8.07
CA TYR A 333 1.01 3.54 -7.36
C TYR A 333 2.38 3.18 -7.98
N ALA A 334 2.41 2.29 -8.95
CA ALA A 334 3.66 1.89 -9.62
C ALA A 334 4.29 2.98 -10.51
N THR A 335 3.57 4.09 -10.78
CA THR A 335 4.01 5.14 -11.72
C THR A 335 4.82 6.27 -11.07
N PHE A 336 4.73 6.44 -9.75
CA PHE A 336 5.43 7.51 -9.03
C PHE A 336 6.36 6.94 -7.97
N GLU A 337 7.62 7.34 -8.04
CA GLU A 337 8.58 7.10 -6.96
C GLU A 337 8.26 8.03 -5.78
N LYS A 338 8.23 7.49 -4.58
CA LYS A 338 7.90 8.23 -3.35
C LYS A 338 9.15 8.43 -2.50
N TYR A 339 9.33 9.64 -2.02
CA TYR A 339 10.35 10.01 -1.05
C TYR A 339 9.66 10.48 0.23
N TYR A 340 9.91 9.80 1.34
CA TYR A 340 9.31 10.07 2.64
C TYR A 340 10.30 9.77 3.77
N PRO A 341 10.08 10.26 4.99
CA PRO A 341 10.97 9.99 6.11
C PRO A 341 10.98 8.52 6.49
N ILE A 342 12.18 7.94 6.58
CA ILE A 342 12.44 6.60 7.13
C ILE A 342 13.50 6.74 8.21
N ILE A 343 13.15 6.41 9.45
CA ILE A 343 14.04 6.57 10.60
C ILE A 343 15.32 5.74 10.41
N GLY A 344 16.49 6.38 10.59
CA GLY A 344 17.81 5.71 10.50
C GLY A 344 18.31 5.47 9.07
N GLN A 345 17.57 5.87 8.05
CA GLN A 345 17.99 5.79 6.65
C GLN A 345 18.29 7.18 6.05
N ASN A 346 18.99 7.17 4.92
CA ASN A 346 19.19 8.38 4.11
C ASN A 346 17.89 8.69 3.35
N SER A 347 17.03 9.47 3.98
CA SER A 347 15.69 9.79 3.47
C SER A 347 15.32 11.25 3.76
N LEU A 348 14.17 11.68 3.27
CA LEU A 348 13.60 12.98 3.59
C LEU A 348 13.44 13.13 5.12
N SER A 349 13.72 14.31 5.68
CA SER A 349 13.68 14.54 7.13
C SER A 349 12.30 14.92 7.67
N GLY A 350 11.37 15.37 6.81
CA GLY A 350 10.03 15.82 7.21
C GLY A 350 8.93 15.27 6.30
N LYS A 351 7.71 15.17 6.83
CA LYS A 351 6.53 14.65 6.11
C LYS A 351 5.78 15.73 5.32
N VAL A 352 5.87 16.97 5.76
CA VAL A 352 5.12 18.10 5.18
C VAL A 352 6.04 18.95 4.32
N VAL A 353 6.07 18.66 3.03
CA VAL A 353 6.87 19.41 2.06
C VAL A 353 6.16 20.72 1.70
N ARG A 354 6.91 21.84 1.73
CA ARG A 354 6.39 23.19 1.46
C ARG A 354 6.93 23.79 0.18
N GLU A 355 8.24 23.67 -0.08
CA GLU A 355 8.87 24.38 -1.17
C GLU A 355 10.01 23.58 -1.77
N PHE A 356 10.27 23.80 -3.06
CA PHE A 356 11.38 23.22 -3.82
C PHE A 356 12.20 24.31 -4.50
N CYS A 357 13.51 24.11 -4.55
CA CYS A 357 14.41 24.97 -5.29
C CYS A 357 15.53 24.12 -5.92
N GLU A 358 15.80 24.31 -7.21
CA GLU A 358 16.90 23.62 -7.90
C GLU A 358 18.17 24.47 -7.86
N ASP A 359 19.34 23.84 -7.57
CA ASP A 359 20.63 24.49 -7.65
C ASP A 359 21.29 24.32 -9.04
N GLU A 360 22.39 25.02 -9.29
CA GLU A 360 23.10 24.99 -10.57
C GLU A 360 23.66 23.59 -10.94
N ASP A 361 23.86 22.72 -9.96
CA ASP A 361 24.33 21.34 -10.15
C ASP A 361 23.18 20.35 -10.43
N GLY A 362 21.93 20.83 -10.40
CA GLY A 362 20.71 20.04 -10.61
C GLY A 362 20.27 19.25 -9.36
N ASN A 363 20.70 19.66 -8.17
CA ASN A 363 20.17 19.10 -6.93
C ASN A 363 18.90 19.87 -6.52
N LEU A 364 17.95 19.16 -5.91
CA LEU A 364 16.75 19.76 -5.35
C LEU A 364 16.94 20.08 -3.85
N TRP A 365 16.71 21.31 -3.50
CA TRP A 365 16.57 21.75 -2.11
C TRP A 365 15.09 21.70 -1.74
N ILE A 366 14.78 21.03 -0.63
CA ILE A 366 13.41 20.73 -0.22
C ILE A 366 13.19 21.29 1.18
N GLY A 367 12.29 22.25 1.29
CA GLY A 367 11.84 22.80 2.55
C GLY A 367 10.67 22.01 3.12
N THR A 368 10.77 21.62 4.39
CA THR A 368 9.70 20.94 5.12
C THR A 368 9.30 21.68 6.38
N GLU A 369 8.04 21.53 6.82
CA GLU A 369 7.56 22.19 8.05
C GLU A 369 8.12 21.54 9.31
N ASP A 370 8.28 20.22 9.29
CA ASP A 370 8.56 19.38 10.45
C ASP A 370 9.98 18.78 10.46
N GLY A 371 10.73 18.90 9.37
CA GLY A 371 12.06 18.31 9.23
C GLY A 371 13.14 19.29 8.76
N GLY A 372 12.79 20.56 8.48
CA GLY A 372 13.73 21.58 8.05
C GLY A 372 14.11 21.49 6.57
N LEU A 373 15.40 21.73 6.26
CA LEU A 373 15.92 21.80 4.90
C LEU A 373 16.62 20.50 4.51
N ASN A 374 16.27 19.97 3.34
CA ASN A 374 16.89 18.79 2.73
C ASN A 374 17.55 19.14 1.40
N LYS A 375 18.63 18.45 1.06
CA LYS A 375 19.23 18.46 -0.27
C LYS A 375 19.12 17.08 -0.88
N PHE A 376 18.53 16.95 -2.05
CA PHE A 376 18.33 15.70 -2.79
C PHE A 376 19.06 15.75 -4.13
N ASN A 377 19.79 14.70 -4.46
CA ASN A 377 20.41 14.53 -5.77
C ASN A 377 19.54 13.59 -6.63
N PRO A 378 18.85 14.08 -7.67
CA PRO A 378 17.96 13.25 -8.49
C PRO A 378 18.68 12.14 -9.28
N LYS A 379 20.00 12.30 -9.55
CA LYS A 379 20.78 11.31 -10.31
C LYS A 379 21.23 10.12 -9.47
N THR A 380 21.63 10.36 -8.22
CA THR A 380 22.04 9.30 -7.27
C THR A 380 20.91 8.84 -6.38
N LYS A 381 19.78 9.57 -6.36
CA LYS A 381 18.63 9.36 -5.47
C LYS A 381 18.97 9.45 -3.98
N GLU A 382 20.00 10.22 -3.64
CA GLU A 382 20.50 10.36 -2.27
C GLU A 382 20.16 11.72 -1.66
N PHE A 383 19.83 11.70 -0.38
CA PHE A 383 19.72 12.90 0.43
C PHE A 383 21.08 13.23 1.06
N SER A 384 21.39 14.52 1.14
CA SER A 384 22.59 15.01 1.85
C SER A 384 22.18 15.80 3.08
N PRO A 385 22.97 15.73 4.17
CA PRO A 385 22.74 16.54 5.35
C PRO A 385 22.69 18.02 5.02
N CYS A 386 21.79 18.76 5.65
CA CYS A 386 21.77 20.22 5.54
C CYS A 386 23.10 20.82 6.05
N PRO A 387 23.78 21.67 5.25
CA PRO A 387 25.04 22.26 5.65
C PRO A 387 24.92 23.31 6.76
N LEU A 388 23.70 23.74 7.11
CA LEU A 388 23.42 24.66 8.20
C LEU A 388 23.12 23.87 9.47
N ALA A 389 24.06 23.84 10.40
CA ALA A 389 23.88 23.18 11.69
C ALA A 389 22.68 23.79 12.44
N GLY A 390 21.74 22.93 12.85
CA GLY A 390 20.59 23.34 13.66
C GLY A 390 19.39 23.89 12.88
N LEU A 391 19.37 23.85 11.54
CA LEU A 391 18.20 24.25 10.74
C LEU A 391 17.15 23.12 10.68
N HIS A 392 16.65 22.71 11.82
CA HIS A 392 15.48 21.83 11.97
C HIS A 392 14.19 22.65 12.09
N TYR A 393 14.18 23.86 11.53
CA TYR A 393 13.05 24.77 11.62
C TYR A 393 12.11 24.56 10.43
N ASN A 394 10.89 24.98 10.65
CA ASN A 394 9.86 25.02 9.63
C ASN A 394 10.30 25.94 8.46
N VAL A 395 10.64 25.34 7.30
CA VAL A 395 11.07 26.03 6.09
C VAL A 395 9.89 26.20 5.15
N HIS A 396 9.48 27.47 4.94
CA HIS A 396 8.32 27.81 4.11
C HIS A 396 8.66 28.31 2.73
N ALA A 397 9.84 28.92 2.55
CA ALA A 397 10.20 29.50 1.27
C ALA A 397 11.67 29.22 0.91
N LEU A 398 11.92 28.93 -0.35
CA LEU A 398 13.25 28.75 -0.92
C LEU A 398 13.39 29.58 -2.20
N SER A 399 14.55 30.19 -2.42
CA SER A 399 14.85 30.88 -3.66
C SER A 399 16.34 30.81 -3.95
N MET A 400 16.70 30.56 -5.21
CA MET A 400 18.09 30.59 -5.67
C MET A 400 18.39 31.92 -6.31
N ASP A 401 19.47 32.56 -5.85
CA ASP A 401 20.04 33.77 -6.45
C ASP A 401 21.50 33.52 -6.80
N ASN A 402 21.81 33.21 -8.04
CA ASN A 402 23.08 32.68 -8.47
C ASN A 402 23.53 31.50 -7.60
N HIS A 403 24.62 31.62 -6.85
CA HIS A 403 25.13 30.57 -5.95
C HIS A 403 24.60 30.67 -4.51
N THR A 404 23.68 31.60 -4.25
CA THR A 404 23.13 31.82 -2.91
C THR A 404 21.74 31.23 -2.80
N LEU A 405 21.60 30.25 -1.93
CA LEU A 405 20.31 29.72 -1.52
C LEU A 405 19.73 30.57 -0.39
N TRP A 406 18.57 31.16 -0.65
CA TRP A 406 17.77 31.88 0.35
C TRP A 406 16.76 30.93 0.98
N ILE A 407 16.70 30.98 2.32
CA ILE A 407 15.89 30.03 3.11
C ILE A 407 15.03 30.84 4.06
N GLY A 408 13.74 30.89 3.75
CA GLY A 408 12.73 31.55 4.57
C GLY A 408 12.12 30.57 5.57
N THR A 409 12.09 30.95 6.85
CA THR A 409 11.56 30.12 7.91
C THR A 409 10.33 30.74 8.56
N TYR A 410 9.50 29.91 9.16
CA TYR A 410 8.47 30.37 10.08
C TYR A 410 9.10 30.63 11.45
N SER A 411 8.98 31.85 11.95
CA SER A 411 9.45 32.37 13.26
C SER A 411 10.94 32.54 13.48
N LYS A 412 11.82 32.12 12.55
CA LYS A 412 13.29 32.24 12.72
C LYS A 412 13.95 33.19 11.69
N GLY A 413 13.17 33.94 10.92
CA GLY A 413 13.67 34.87 9.93
C GLY A 413 14.20 34.23 8.67
N LEU A 414 15.11 34.92 8.00
CA LEU A 414 15.64 34.59 6.70
C LEU A 414 17.12 34.19 6.81
N TYR A 415 17.51 33.13 6.12
CA TYR A 415 18.92 32.76 5.99
C TYR A 415 19.34 32.86 4.51
N SER A 416 20.60 33.22 4.29
CA SER A 416 21.29 33.07 3.01
C SER A 416 22.45 32.10 3.17
N LEU A 417 22.62 31.17 2.24
CA LEU A 417 23.69 30.19 2.19
C LEU A 417 24.40 30.28 0.84
N ASP A 418 25.65 30.74 0.84
CA ASP A 418 26.49 30.64 -0.37
C ASP A 418 26.96 29.21 -0.55
N LEU A 419 26.51 28.54 -1.62
CA LEU A 419 26.77 27.12 -1.87
C LEU A 419 28.24 26.84 -2.24
N LYS A 420 28.98 27.85 -2.75
CA LYS A 420 30.41 27.68 -3.10
C LYS A 420 31.30 27.83 -1.87
N THR A 421 31.07 28.87 -1.09
CA THR A 421 31.92 29.17 0.08
C THR A 421 31.43 28.52 1.36
N ARG A 422 30.18 27.98 1.35
CA ARG A 422 29.47 27.45 2.52
C ARG A 422 29.27 28.44 3.65
N ARG A 423 29.39 29.74 3.37
CA ARG A 423 29.11 30.79 4.35
C ARG A 423 27.63 31.08 4.41
N SER A 424 27.11 31.25 5.61
CA SER A 424 25.72 31.63 5.84
C SER A 424 25.60 32.95 6.55
N ARG A 425 24.49 33.63 6.32
CA ARG A 425 24.06 34.83 7.08
C ARG A 425 22.64 34.61 7.56
N HIS A 426 22.32 35.24 8.69
CA HIS A 426 21.01 35.15 9.30
C HIS A 426 20.45 36.57 9.48
N TYR A 427 19.26 36.82 8.99
CA TYR A 427 18.58 38.11 9.04
C TYR A 427 17.31 37.97 9.87
N LEU A 428 17.12 38.88 10.80
CA LEU A 428 15.97 38.95 11.68
C LEU A 428 15.21 40.26 11.50
N MET A 429 13.94 40.27 11.90
CA MET A 429 13.16 41.50 11.97
C MET A 429 13.83 42.53 12.92
N GLY A 430 13.72 43.80 12.58
CA GLY A 430 14.23 44.90 13.40
C GLY A 430 13.34 46.14 13.32
N HIS A 431 13.69 47.17 14.09
CA HIS A 431 12.95 48.44 14.07
C HIS A 431 13.40 49.38 12.96
N ALA A 432 14.62 49.21 12.43
CA ALA A 432 15.13 50.06 11.36
C ALA A 432 14.46 49.71 10.02
N GLU A 433 14.25 50.71 9.17
CA GLU A 433 13.59 50.59 7.86
C GLU A 433 14.33 49.65 6.91
N ASN A 434 15.63 49.49 7.07
CA ASN A 434 16.47 48.61 6.26
C ASN A 434 16.60 47.17 6.84
N THR A 435 15.68 46.76 7.71
CA THR A 435 15.62 45.42 8.25
C THR A 435 14.31 44.73 7.82
N LEU A 436 14.26 43.40 7.92
CA LEU A 436 13.03 42.66 7.71
C LEU A 436 11.89 43.21 8.59
N ASN A 437 10.68 43.23 8.06
CA ASN A 437 9.50 43.65 8.82
C ASN A 437 8.94 42.52 9.71
N ASP A 438 9.29 41.24 9.45
CA ASP A 438 8.81 40.09 10.21
C ASP A 438 9.81 38.92 10.13
N ASN A 439 9.80 38.03 11.14
CA ASN A 439 10.56 36.77 11.15
C ASN A 439 9.81 35.60 10.51
N ASN A 440 8.54 35.76 10.19
CA ASN A 440 7.73 34.74 9.53
C ASN A 440 7.82 34.93 8.01
N ILE A 441 8.79 34.29 7.38
CA ILE A 441 9.02 34.37 5.94
C ILE A 441 8.14 33.27 5.29
N TYR A 442 7.24 33.67 4.43
CA TYR A 442 6.24 32.76 3.87
C TYR A 442 6.42 32.48 2.38
N SER A 443 6.92 33.46 1.63
CA SER A 443 7.15 33.33 0.20
C SER A 443 8.35 34.16 -0.24
N MET A 444 9.02 33.74 -1.32
CA MET A 444 10.09 34.49 -1.97
C MET A 444 9.98 34.33 -3.49
N CYS A 445 10.38 35.37 -4.20
CA CYS A 445 10.48 35.33 -5.65
C CYS A 445 11.70 36.15 -6.11
N ARG A 446 12.63 35.47 -6.80
CA ARG A 446 13.67 36.13 -7.57
C ARG A 446 13.16 36.42 -8.96
N THR A 447 13.10 37.67 -9.34
CA THR A 447 12.61 38.10 -10.65
C THR A 447 13.68 37.91 -11.73
N SER A 448 13.23 37.89 -12.99
CA SER A 448 14.11 37.86 -14.16
C SER A 448 15.08 39.08 -14.20
N ALA A 449 14.73 40.21 -13.57
CA ALA A 449 15.57 41.37 -13.39
C ALA A 449 16.58 41.27 -12.21
N GLY A 450 16.61 40.13 -11.52
CA GLY A 450 17.52 39.87 -10.41
C GLY A 450 17.06 40.44 -9.06
N GLN A 451 15.84 40.94 -8.95
CA GLN A 451 15.29 41.46 -7.68
C GLN A 451 14.75 40.30 -6.85
N LEU A 452 15.03 40.27 -5.54
CA LEU A 452 14.50 39.27 -4.62
C LEU A 452 13.43 39.91 -3.71
N TYR A 453 12.19 39.53 -3.92
CA TYR A 453 11.06 39.87 -3.07
C TYR A 453 10.87 38.83 -1.97
N ILE A 454 10.60 39.28 -0.74
CA ILE A 454 10.41 38.44 0.44
C ILE A 454 9.05 38.80 1.07
N GLY A 455 8.09 37.88 0.97
CA GLY A 455 6.77 37.98 1.56
C GLY A 455 6.76 37.40 2.97
N THR A 456 6.15 38.15 3.88
CA THR A 456 6.03 37.80 5.28
C THR A 456 4.56 37.79 5.72
N THR A 457 4.31 37.41 6.97
CA THR A 457 2.94 37.48 7.52
C THR A 457 2.46 38.91 7.77
N THR A 458 3.35 39.92 7.77
CA THR A 458 3.02 41.32 8.05
C THR A 458 3.43 42.29 6.95
N GLY A 459 3.89 41.82 5.79
CA GLY A 459 4.25 42.70 4.69
C GLY A 459 5.17 42.11 3.65
N LEU A 460 5.80 43.01 2.88
CA LEU A 460 6.69 42.69 1.77
C LEU A 460 8.01 43.45 1.90
N ASN A 461 9.12 42.75 1.65
CA ASN A 461 10.45 43.31 1.62
C ASN A 461 11.11 43.05 0.25
N LEU A 462 12.00 43.96 -0.16
CA LEU A 462 12.89 43.83 -1.30
C LEU A 462 14.33 43.78 -0.77
N TYR A 463 15.11 42.76 -1.17
CA TYR A 463 16.52 42.65 -0.79
C TYR A 463 17.41 43.57 -1.64
N ASN A 464 18.31 44.28 -1.01
CA ASN A 464 19.29 45.18 -1.64
C ASN A 464 20.66 44.49 -1.72
N HIS A 465 21.07 44.13 -2.93
CA HIS A 465 22.34 43.41 -3.15
C HIS A 465 23.58 44.26 -2.83
N GLU A 466 23.51 45.59 -3.04
CA GLU A 466 24.65 46.51 -2.81
C GLU A 466 24.93 46.72 -1.34
N THR A 467 23.89 46.94 -0.55
CA THR A 467 24.00 47.27 0.88
C THR A 467 23.83 46.04 1.78
N ASN A 468 23.35 44.90 1.20
CA ASN A 468 23.07 43.66 1.90
C ASN A 468 22.07 43.84 3.05
N ASP A 469 21.02 44.61 2.77
CA ASP A 469 19.92 44.92 3.68
C ASP A 469 18.57 44.88 2.93
N PHE A 470 17.50 45.43 3.49
CA PHE A 470 16.15 45.31 2.94
C PHE A 470 15.49 46.67 2.79
N THR A 471 14.61 46.78 1.79
CA THR A 471 13.65 47.89 1.66
C THR A 471 12.25 47.36 1.93
N ARG A 472 11.52 47.93 2.87
CA ARG A 472 10.12 47.61 3.14
C ARG A 472 9.23 48.23 2.07
N ILE A 473 8.28 47.46 1.57
CA ILE A 473 7.30 47.94 0.60
C ILE A 473 6.05 48.35 1.35
N HIS A 474 5.99 49.59 1.82
CA HIS A 474 4.91 50.11 2.69
C HIS A 474 3.49 49.96 2.12
N LYS A 475 3.36 49.81 0.80
CA LYS A 475 2.07 49.48 0.16
C LYS A 475 1.45 48.17 0.66
N MET A 476 2.29 47.31 1.20
CA MET A 476 1.93 45.97 1.68
C MET A 476 2.00 45.82 3.21
N ASP A 477 2.19 46.93 3.95
CA ASP A 477 2.29 46.88 5.42
C ASP A 477 1.01 46.29 6.05
N GLY A 478 1.18 45.35 6.97
CA GLY A 478 0.09 44.64 7.64
C GLY A 478 -0.61 43.57 6.76
N ILE A 479 -0.14 43.35 5.54
CA ILE A 479 -0.73 42.39 4.60
C ILE A 479 0.10 41.09 4.60
N PHE A 480 -0.53 39.98 4.89
CA PHE A 480 0.09 38.65 4.78
C PHE A 480 0.30 38.30 3.31
N VAL A 481 1.55 38.24 2.85
CA VAL A 481 1.93 37.85 1.48
C VAL A 481 2.16 36.35 1.41
N PHE A 482 1.18 35.63 0.89
CA PHE A 482 1.17 34.18 0.87
C PHE A 482 2.03 33.58 -0.25
N ASN A 483 2.01 34.20 -1.45
CA ASN A 483 2.82 33.78 -2.60
C ASN A 483 3.18 34.96 -3.49
N ILE A 484 4.30 34.84 -4.20
CA ILE A 484 4.83 35.86 -5.10
C ILE A 484 5.21 35.21 -6.43
N LEU A 485 4.79 35.81 -7.55
CA LEU A 485 5.05 35.31 -8.89
C LEU A 485 5.38 36.45 -9.85
N GLU A 486 6.39 36.29 -10.71
CA GLU A 486 6.61 37.14 -11.89
C GLU A 486 5.90 36.54 -13.12
N ASP A 487 5.09 37.35 -13.81
CA ASP A 487 4.46 36.90 -15.06
C ASP A 487 5.41 37.08 -16.28
N SER A 488 5.06 36.48 -17.42
CA SER A 488 5.84 36.57 -18.67
C SER A 488 6.02 37.98 -19.22
N LYS A 489 5.30 38.97 -18.68
CA LYS A 489 5.42 40.39 -19.03
C LYS A 489 6.27 41.19 -18.03
N GLY A 490 6.81 40.52 -17.01
CA GLY A 490 7.62 41.12 -15.93
C GLY A 490 6.79 41.88 -14.89
N ASN A 491 5.48 41.60 -14.79
CA ASN A 491 4.72 42.13 -13.65
C ASN A 491 4.85 41.15 -12.48
N ILE A 492 4.87 41.71 -11.27
CA ILE A 492 4.95 40.92 -10.04
C ILE A 492 3.55 40.81 -9.43
N TRP A 493 3.16 39.60 -9.12
CA TRP A 493 1.86 39.27 -8.53
C TRP A 493 2.06 38.79 -7.10
N PHE A 494 1.29 39.35 -6.18
CA PHE A 494 1.31 39.00 -4.76
C PHE A 494 -0.05 38.45 -4.37
N ALA A 495 -0.12 37.15 -4.08
CA ALA A 495 -1.28 36.52 -3.48
C ALA A 495 -1.26 36.79 -1.98
N THR A 496 -2.36 37.25 -1.42
CA THR A 496 -2.43 37.62 0.00
C THR A 496 -3.50 36.83 0.73
N TYR A 497 -3.33 36.69 2.04
CA TYR A 497 -4.35 36.15 2.91
C TYR A 497 -5.35 37.27 3.27
N ASN A 498 -6.61 37.13 2.85
CA ASN A 498 -7.72 38.06 3.10
C ASN A 498 -7.66 39.47 2.44
N SER A 499 -6.66 39.79 1.59
CA SER A 499 -6.57 41.14 0.96
C SER A 499 -6.61 41.07 -0.57
N GLY A 500 -6.95 39.93 -1.17
CA GLY A 500 -7.01 39.74 -2.61
C GLY A 500 -5.65 39.53 -3.26
N ILE A 501 -5.54 39.90 -4.54
CA ILE A 501 -4.32 39.73 -5.33
C ILE A 501 -3.82 41.11 -5.78
N PHE A 502 -2.58 41.43 -5.45
CA PHE A 502 -1.93 42.64 -5.92
C PHE A 502 -1.08 42.36 -7.15
N LYS A 503 -1.16 43.25 -8.14
CA LYS A 503 -0.29 43.26 -9.31
C LYS A 503 0.56 44.52 -9.28
N TYR A 504 1.87 44.38 -9.40
CA TYR A 504 2.82 45.46 -9.52
C TYR A 504 3.51 45.43 -10.88
N ASN A 505 3.57 46.58 -11.56
CA ASN A 505 4.34 46.73 -12.78
C ASN A 505 5.60 47.57 -12.48
N PRO A 506 6.79 46.94 -12.46
CA PRO A 506 8.04 47.66 -12.16
C PRO A 506 8.42 48.76 -13.16
N ARG A 507 7.99 48.62 -14.43
CA ARG A 507 8.36 49.57 -15.51
C ARG A 507 7.75 50.95 -15.33
N ASN A 508 6.56 51.03 -14.76
CA ASN A 508 5.84 52.30 -14.56
C ASN A 508 5.41 52.52 -13.10
N ASN A 509 5.91 51.68 -12.17
CA ASN A 509 5.63 51.74 -10.74
C ASN A 509 4.14 51.75 -10.40
N SER A 510 3.31 51.04 -11.20
CA SER A 510 1.86 51.00 -10.99
C SER A 510 1.42 49.76 -10.22
N TRP A 511 0.46 49.95 -9.32
CA TRP A 511 -0.15 48.90 -8.52
C TRP A 511 -1.63 48.77 -8.83
N LYS A 512 -2.11 47.54 -8.87
CA LYS A 512 -3.53 47.24 -8.96
C LYS A 512 -3.87 46.13 -7.97
N ASN A 513 -4.99 46.28 -7.23
CA ASN A 513 -5.51 45.26 -6.34
C ASN A 513 -6.78 44.67 -6.93
N TYR A 514 -6.92 43.32 -6.89
CA TYR A 514 -8.08 42.56 -7.30
C TYR A 514 -8.65 41.88 -6.05
N VAL A 515 -9.86 42.30 -5.68
CA VAL A 515 -10.62 41.75 -4.54
C VAL A 515 -11.95 41.22 -5.03
N SER A 516 -12.55 40.27 -4.33
CA SER A 516 -13.95 39.89 -4.57
C SER A 516 -14.86 41.03 -4.14
N THR A 517 -15.78 41.40 -5.01
CA THR A 517 -16.83 42.39 -4.72
C THR A 517 -17.92 41.77 -3.85
#